data_f9f6d0d2bc583502877fcb0560cddb51
#
_entry.id   f9f6d0d2bc583502877fcb0560cddb51
#
_cell.length_a   1.000
_cell.length_b   1.000
_cell.length_c   1.000
_cell.angle_alpha   90.00
_cell.angle_beta   90.00
_cell.angle_gamma   90.00
#
_symmetry.space_group_name_H-M   'P 1'
#
loop_
_entity.id
_entity.type
_entity.pdbx_description
1 polymer ?
#
loop_
_entity_poly.entity_id
_entity_poly.type
_entity_poly.pdbx_seq_one_letter_code
_entity_poly.pdbx_strand_id
1 'polypeptide(L)'
;ERVRKEISEERVNVVRLDLTDLTSVRSAARTIEEDIDVLILNAGIMAIPFTTTLDGFEAQMGTNHLGHFAFAGLLKDRVKSRIVTVSSQAHLMGNFGDGSIETLREFCLGKRPYKPWGAYGNSKLANLLFTFELERKAKANSWPFHAYAVHPGYSNTNLQLVAPQAKGKLVEERMSALANSLIAQPAWKGALPTLCASTFPDLYGGSYLGPDGLFEMRGYPKAVRARSIAYDQTLASNLWSVSEELSGVSWR
;
A
#
# COMPACT_ATOMS: atom_id res chain seq x y z
N GLU A 1 11.70 18.36 5.20
CA GLU A 1 11.73 19.81 5.54
C GLU A 1 10.39 20.38 5.99
N ARG A 2 9.27 20.09 5.29
CA ARG A 2 7.94 20.65 5.63
C ARG A 2 7.46 20.19 7.02
N VAL A 3 7.58 18.91 7.34
CA VAL A 3 7.18 18.35 8.64
C VAL A 3 8.02 18.92 9.77
N ARG A 4 9.34 19.09 9.56
CA ARG A 4 10.25 19.68 10.55
C ARG A 4 9.95 21.13 10.88
N LYS A 5 9.29 21.86 9.99
CA LYS A 5 8.85 23.24 10.25
C LYS A 5 7.60 23.34 11.15
N GLU A 6 6.80 22.28 11.20
CA GLU A 6 5.55 22.24 11.96
C GLU A 6 5.69 21.50 13.31
N ILE A 7 6.71 20.63 13.42
CA ILE A 7 6.99 19.83 14.62
C ILE A 7 8.44 20.06 15.01
N SER A 8 8.77 20.08 16.32
CA SER A 8 10.15 20.24 16.78
C SER A 8 11.07 19.20 16.15
N GLU A 9 12.25 19.62 15.67
CA GLU A 9 13.21 18.73 14.97
C GLU A 9 13.60 17.49 15.78
N GLU A 10 13.60 17.57 17.09
CA GLU A 10 13.89 16.47 18.02
C GLU A 10 12.88 15.30 17.95
N ARG A 11 11.70 15.54 17.37
CA ARG A 11 10.64 14.52 17.24
C ARG A 11 10.58 13.86 15.85
N VAL A 12 11.45 14.24 14.93
CA VAL A 12 11.38 13.78 13.54
C VAL A 12 12.71 13.21 13.09
N ASN A 13 12.79 11.89 13.00
CA ASN A 13 13.88 11.20 12.36
C ASN A 13 13.55 10.93 10.89
N VAL A 14 14.52 11.13 10.00
CA VAL A 14 14.37 10.87 8.56
C VAL A 14 15.32 9.76 8.14
N VAL A 15 14.74 8.68 7.63
CA VAL A 15 15.49 7.55 7.07
C VAL A 15 15.28 7.53 5.57
N ARG A 16 16.36 7.39 4.79
CA ARG A 16 16.28 7.22 3.35
C ARG A 16 15.75 5.81 3.04
N LEU A 17 14.65 5.73 2.31
CA LEU A 17 14.03 4.49 1.88
C LEU A 17 13.60 4.60 0.42
N ASP A 18 14.09 3.70 -0.42
CA ASP A 18 13.61 3.48 -1.78
C ASP A 18 13.01 2.07 -1.86
N LEU A 19 11.70 2.01 -2.05
CA LEU A 19 10.96 0.73 -2.15
C LEU A 19 11.17 0.02 -3.49
N THR A 20 11.84 0.66 -4.45
CA THR A 20 12.22 0.04 -5.73
C THR A 20 13.56 -0.69 -5.67
N ASP A 21 14.21 -0.71 -4.49
CA ASP A 21 15.52 -1.31 -4.25
C ASP A 21 15.51 -2.03 -2.90
N LEU A 22 15.52 -3.35 -2.93
CA LEU A 22 15.54 -4.17 -1.72
C LEU A 22 16.81 -3.97 -0.88
N THR A 23 17.92 -3.51 -1.48
CA THR A 23 19.13 -3.13 -0.75
C THR A 23 18.87 -1.89 0.09
N SER A 24 18.21 -0.88 -0.48
CA SER A 24 17.76 0.32 0.25
C SER A 24 16.78 -0.04 1.37
N VAL A 25 15.81 -0.93 1.08
CA VAL A 25 14.84 -1.43 2.08
C VAL A 25 15.56 -2.07 3.28
N ARG A 26 16.52 -2.97 3.03
CA ARG A 26 17.32 -3.62 4.09
C ARG A 26 18.18 -2.61 4.86
N SER A 27 18.78 -1.66 4.16
CA SER A 27 19.57 -0.60 4.80
C SER A 27 18.71 0.27 5.70
N ALA A 28 17.56 0.74 5.21
CA ALA A 28 16.63 1.54 5.99
C ALA A 28 16.12 0.80 7.25
N ALA A 29 15.75 -0.47 7.12
CA ALA A 29 15.28 -1.26 8.26
C ALA A 29 16.36 -1.42 9.36
N ARG A 30 17.63 -1.53 8.98
CA ARG A 30 18.74 -1.64 9.94
C ARG A 30 19.00 -0.35 10.74
N THR A 31 18.64 0.82 10.19
CA THR A 31 18.82 2.11 10.89
C THR A 31 17.72 2.40 11.90
N ILE A 32 16.63 1.64 11.89
CA ILE A 32 15.52 1.80 12.83
C ILE A 32 15.72 0.80 13.97
N GLU A 33 16.20 1.29 15.10
CA GLU A 33 16.54 0.46 16.25
C GLU A 33 15.45 0.49 17.33
N GLU A 34 14.62 1.52 17.34
CA GLU A 34 13.56 1.74 18.32
C GLU A 34 12.35 0.84 18.07
N ASP A 35 11.57 0.63 19.13
CA ASP A 35 10.25 0.01 19.04
C ASP A 35 9.28 0.92 18.26
N ILE A 36 8.39 0.30 17.50
CA ILE A 36 7.44 0.97 16.61
C ILE A 36 6.01 0.69 17.10
N ASP A 37 5.32 1.70 17.58
CA ASP A 37 3.90 1.53 17.94
C ASP A 37 3.03 1.32 16.69
N VAL A 38 3.27 2.10 15.63
CA VAL A 38 2.49 2.04 14.40
C VAL A 38 3.40 2.13 13.19
N LEU A 39 3.39 1.10 12.34
CA LEU A 39 4.06 1.09 11.04
C LEU A 39 3.03 1.36 9.93
N ILE A 40 3.20 2.46 9.18
CA ILE A 40 2.29 2.84 8.10
C ILE A 40 2.95 2.62 6.74
N LEU A 41 2.44 1.67 5.97
CA LEU A 41 2.90 1.32 4.63
C LEU A 41 2.10 2.13 3.60
N ASN A 42 2.48 3.41 3.44
CA ASN A 42 1.70 4.40 2.68
C ASN A 42 2.24 4.69 1.29
N ALA A 43 3.57 4.65 1.08
CA ALA A 43 4.17 5.03 -0.18
C ALA A 43 3.65 4.20 -1.36
N GLY A 44 3.71 4.77 -2.57
CA GLY A 44 3.27 4.03 -3.75
C GLY A 44 3.33 4.86 -5.02
N ILE A 45 3.23 4.17 -6.13
CA ILE A 45 3.15 4.71 -7.48
C ILE A 45 1.86 4.22 -8.15
N MET A 46 1.34 4.97 -9.13
CA MET A 46 0.03 4.70 -9.71
C MET A 46 0.04 4.84 -11.21
N ALA A 47 -0.44 3.78 -11.90
CA ALA A 47 -0.75 3.77 -13.32
C ALA A 47 0.38 4.31 -14.24
N ILE A 48 1.63 4.03 -13.89
CA ILE A 48 2.80 4.41 -14.68
C ILE A 48 2.98 3.50 -15.90
N PRO A 49 3.74 3.92 -16.95
CA PRO A 49 4.18 3.02 -18.01
C PRO A 49 4.97 1.83 -17.45
N PHE A 50 4.99 0.72 -18.22
CA PHE A 50 5.76 -0.45 -17.82
C PHE A 50 7.23 -0.10 -17.58
N THR A 51 7.70 -0.45 -16.42
CA THR A 51 9.11 -0.43 -16.03
C THR A 51 9.32 -1.43 -14.89
N THR A 52 10.57 -1.71 -14.58
CA THR A 52 10.95 -2.62 -13.49
C THR A 52 11.70 -1.90 -12.40
N THR A 53 11.65 -2.45 -11.19
CA THR A 53 12.50 -2.05 -10.06
C THR A 53 13.95 -2.49 -10.30
N LEU A 54 14.87 -2.05 -9.45
CA LEU A 54 16.28 -2.50 -9.51
C LEU A 54 16.42 -4.02 -9.30
N ASP A 55 15.48 -4.64 -8.58
CA ASP A 55 15.44 -6.08 -8.34
C ASP A 55 14.72 -6.85 -9.47
N GLY A 56 14.26 -6.18 -10.54
CA GLY A 56 13.61 -6.80 -11.70
C GLY A 56 12.12 -7.08 -11.52
N PHE A 57 11.45 -6.51 -10.52
CA PHE A 57 10.01 -6.63 -10.33
C PHE A 57 9.25 -5.62 -11.21
N GLU A 58 8.01 -5.94 -11.60
CA GLU A 58 7.12 -4.93 -12.17
C GLU A 58 6.99 -3.78 -11.15
N ALA A 59 7.19 -2.55 -11.61
CA ALA A 59 7.43 -1.43 -10.72
C ALA A 59 6.31 -1.16 -9.71
N GLN A 60 5.03 -1.33 -10.09
CA GLN A 60 3.92 -1.11 -9.18
C GLN A 60 3.77 -2.26 -8.16
N MET A 61 3.96 -3.52 -8.57
CA MET A 61 4.01 -4.65 -7.65
C MET A 61 5.24 -4.56 -6.73
N GLY A 62 6.39 -4.21 -7.29
CA GLY A 62 7.64 -4.05 -6.54
C GLY A 62 7.53 -2.96 -5.46
N THR A 63 7.13 -1.75 -5.85
CA THR A 63 7.06 -0.59 -4.95
C THR A 63 5.90 -0.69 -3.96
N ASN A 64 4.67 -0.95 -4.47
CA ASN A 64 3.46 -0.86 -3.66
C ASN A 64 3.27 -2.08 -2.75
N HIS A 65 3.84 -3.24 -3.11
CA HIS A 65 3.64 -4.48 -2.37
C HIS A 65 4.96 -5.10 -1.89
N LEU A 66 5.86 -5.57 -2.78
CA LEU A 66 7.04 -6.34 -2.37
C LEU A 66 8.02 -5.56 -1.50
N GLY A 67 8.26 -4.28 -1.83
CA GLY A 67 9.09 -3.39 -1.01
C GLY A 67 8.51 -3.17 0.38
N HIS A 68 7.20 -2.96 0.48
CA HIS A 68 6.50 -2.85 1.76
C HIS A 68 6.48 -4.18 2.52
N PHE A 69 6.24 -5.30 1.85
CA PHE A 69 6.30 -6.64 2.43
C PHE A 69 7.67 -6.89 3.08
N ALA A 70 8.74 -6.61 2.33
CA ALA A 70 10.10 -6.77 2.83
C ALA A 70 10.40 -5.82 4.01
N PHE A 71 10.03 -4.55 3.90
CA PHE A 71 10.28 -3.55 4.93
C PHE A 71 9.57 -3.89 6.24
N ALA A 72 8.28 -4.24 6.15
CA ALA A 72 7.51 -4.63 7.33
C ALA A 72 8.03 -5.95 7.94
N GLY A 73 8.42 -6.94 7.13
CA GLY A 73 8.99 -8.20 7.61
C GLY A 73 10.32 -8.03 8.35
N LEU A 74 11.16 -7.13 7.85
CA LEU A 74 12.45 -6.79 8.51
C LEU A 74 12.27 -6.05 9.84
N LEU A 75 11.17 -5.33 10.01
CA LEU A 75 10.83 -4.58 11.23
C LEU A 75 9.85 -5.31 12.14
N LYS A 76 9.39 -6.50 11.78
CA LYS A 76 8.31 -7.23 12.47
C LYS A 76 8.47 -7.28 13.99
N ASP A 77 9.66 -7.63 14.46
CA ASP A 77 9.93 -7.83 15.90
C ASP A 77 9.98 -6.51 16.69
N ARG A 78 10.08 -5.39 15.98
CA ARG A 78 10.06 -4.05 16.58
C ARG A 78 8.65 -3.46 16.62
N VAL A 79 7.71 -3.96 15.82
CA VAL A 79 6.33 -3.45 15.81
C VAL A 79 5.57 -3.98 17.02
N LYS A 80 5.00 -3.08 17.83
CA LYS A 80 4.36 -3.42 19.11
C LYS A 80 2.84 -3.31 19.10
N SER A 81 2.25 -2.62 18.13
CA SER A 81 0.80 -2.41 18.15
C SER A 81 0.12 -2.57 16.80
N ARG A 82 0.57 -1.88 15.74
CA ARG A 82 -0.19 -1.84 14.49
C ARG A 82 0.69 -1.79 13.24
N ILE A 83 0.23 -2.49 12.18
CA ILE A 83 0.71 -2.30 10.81
C ILE A 83 -0.49 -1.86 9.97
N VAL A 84 -0.39 -0.68 9.34
CA VAL A 84 -1.45 -0.08 8.52
C VAL A 84 -1.00 -0.05 7.06
N THR A 85 -1.70 -0.77 6.19
CA THR A 85 -1.37 -0.85 4.76
C THR A 85 -2.34 -0.03 3.92
N VAL A 86 -1.80 0.87 3.09
CA VAL A 86 -2.62 1.71 2.23
C VAL A 86 -2.92 1.00 0.90
N SER A 87 -4.18 0.64 0.72
CA SER A 87 -4.76 0.14 -0.52
C SER A 87 -5.43 1.27 -1.32
N SER A 88 -6.36 0.93 -2.19
CA SER A 88 -7.14 1.85 -3.01
C SER A 88 -8.41 1.15 -3.49
N GLN A 89 -9.44 1.90 -3.86
CA GLN A 89 -10.58 1.36 -4.62
C GLN A 89 -10.17 0.72 -5.96
N ALA A 90 -8.99 1.06 -6.48
CA ALA A 90 -8.43 0.40 -7.65
C ALA A 90 -8.25 -1.13 -7.47
N HIS A 91 -8.26 -1.66 -6.22
CA HIS A 91 -8.27 -3.10 -5.96
C HIS A 91 -9.44 -3.83 -6.65
N LEU A 92 -10.53 -3.12 -6.92
CA LEU A 92 -11.69 -3.66 -7.66
C LEU A 92 -11.33 -4.09 -9.09
N MET A 93 -10.30 -3.48 -9.69
CA MET A 93 -9.75 -3.84 -11.01
C MET A 93 -8.69 -4.95 -10.93
N GLY A 94 -8.23 -5.29 -9.73
CA GLY A 94 -7.20 -6.31 -9.53
C GLY A 94 -7.70 -7.70 -9.91
N ASN A 95 -6.83 -8.45 -10.59
CA ASN A 95 -7.10 -9.84 -10.98
C ASN A 95 -5.79 -10.59 -11.16
N PHE A 96 -5.62 -11.68 -10.42
CA PHE A 96 -4.45 -12.56 -10.47
C PHE A 96 -4.72 -13.88 -11.22
N GLY A 97 -5.71 -13.89 -12.13
CA GLY A 97 -6.03 -15.07 -12.93
C GLY A 97 -6.47 -16.25 -12.07
N ASP A 98 -5.78 -17.38 -12.19
CA ASP A 98 -6.02 -18.58 -11.40
C ASP A 98 -5.47 -18.53 -9.97
N GLY A 99 -4.72 -17.49 -9.63
CA GLY A 99 -4.12 -17.29 -8.30
C GLY A 99 -3.03 -18.30 -7.94
N SER A 100 -2.54 -19.08 -8.88
CA SER A 100 -1.43 -20.01 -8.65
C SER A 100 -0.12 -19.27 -8.34
N ILE A 101 0.77 -19.93 -7.63
CA ILE A 101 2.11 -19.40 -7.29
C ILE A 101 2.85 -18.92 -8.56
N GLU A 102 2.79 -19.71 -9.64
CA GLU A 102 3.44 -19.33 -10.89
C GLU A 102 2.83 -18.07 -11.51
N THR A 103 1.50 -18.00 -11.59
CA THR A 103 0.79 -16.82 -12.09
C THR A 103 1.10 -15.57 -11.26
N LEU A 104 1.12 -15.68 -9.94
CA LEU A 104 1.47 -14.57 -9.04
C LEU A 104 2.92 -14.11 -9.23
N ARG A 105 3.85 -15.06 -9.36
CA ARG A 105 5.25 -14.76 -9.67
C ARG A 105 5.39 -14.02 -11.00
N GLU A 106 4.68 -14.45 -12.06
CA GLU A 106 4.67 -13.77 -13.35
C GLU A 106 4.15 -12.33 -13.26
N PHE A 107 3.09 -12.07 -12.48
CA PHE A 107 2.62 -10.70 -12.23
C PHE A 107 3.67 -9.85 -11.53
N CYS A 108 4.31 -10.39 -10.49
CA CYS A 108 5.36 -9.69 -9.77
C CYS A 108 6.59 -9.38 -10.65
N LEU A 109 6.92 -10.26 -11.60
CA LEU A 109 8.05 -10.10 -12.51
C LEU A 109 7.70 -9.36 -13.82
N GLY A 110 6.47 -8.89 -13.99
CA GLY A 110 6.03 -8.19 -15.20
C GLY A 110 6.00 -9.06 -16.46
N LYS A 111 5.88 -10.37 -16.33
CA LYS A 111 5.82 -11.32 -17.44
C LYS A 111 4.43 -11.51 -18.03
N ARG A 112 3.42 -10.81 -17.49
CA ARG A 112 2.04 -10.82 -17.99
C ARG A 112 1.75 -9.58 -18.84
N PRO A 113 0.72 -9.61 -19.72
CA PRO A 113 0.31 -8.44 -20.47
C PRO A 113 0.06 -7.24 -19.55
N TYR A 114 0.70 -6.12 -19.83
CA TYR A 114 0.70 -4.94 -18.98
C TYR A 114 -0.37 -3.93 -19.38
N LYS A 115 -1.15 -3.50 -18.41
CA LYS A 115 -2.03 -2.35 -18.48
C LYS A 115 -1.80 -1.51 -17.23
N PRO A 116 -1.43 -0.22 -17.32
CA PRO A 116 -1.04 0.60 -16.15
C PRO A 116 -2.04 0.55 -14.99
N TRP A 117 -3.32 0.74 -15.26
CA TRP A 117 -4.37 0.69 -14.25
C TRP A 117 -4.65 -0.74 -13.72
N GLY A 118 -4.51 -1.75 -14.59
CA GLY A 118 -4.62 -3.14 -14.16
C GLY A 118 -3.50 -3.55 -13.20
N ALA A 119 -2.26 -3.17 -13.51
CA ALA A 119 -1.10 -3.41 -12.64
C ALA A 119 -1.23 -2.65 -11.31
N TYR A 120 -1.70 -1.39 -11.35
CA TYR A 120 -2.03 -0.66 -10.12
C TYR A 120 -3.10 -1.38 -9.30
N GLY A 121 -4.20 -1.80 -9.94
CA GLY A 121 -5.26 -2.58 -9.29
C GLY A 121 -4.73 -3.86 -8.64
N ASN A 122 -3.85 -4.60 -9.34
CA ASN A 122 -3.20 -5.79 -8.81
C ASN A 122 -2.35 -5.47 -7.58
N SER A 123 -1.54 -4.41 -7.61
CA SER A 123 -0.72 -4.02 -6.46
C SER A 123 -1.57 -3.64 -5.24
N LYS A 124 -2.74 -3.02 -5.46
CA LYS A 124 -3.65 -2.64 -4.36
C LYS A 124 -4.51 -3.81 -3.85
N LEU A 125 -4.83 -4.78 -4.70
CA LEU A 125 -5.39 -6.07 -4.27
C LEU A 125 -4.35 -6.87 -3.48
N ALA A 126 -3.09 -6.88 -3.91
CA ALA A 126 -1.99 -7.52 -3.18
C ALA A 126 -1.85 -6.95 -1.76
N ASN A 127 -2.00 -5.63 -1.60
CA ASN A 127 -1.95 -4.99 -0.28
C ASN A 127 -3.10 -5.44 0.63
N LEU A 128 -4.30 -5.70 0.11
CA LEU A 128 -5.40 -6.26 0.90
C LEU A 128 -5.15 -7.72 1.28
N LEU A 129 -4.76 -8.56 0.32
CA LEU A 129 -4.41 -9.95 0.55
C LEU A 129 -3.29 -10.07 1.60
N PHE A 130 -2.25 -9.25 1.49
CA PHE A 130 -1.16 -9.15 2.46
C PHE A 130 -1.68 -8.80 3.85
N THR A 131 -2.52 -7.76 3.97
CA THR A 131 -3.01 -7.29 5.27
C THR A 131 -3.85 -8.35 5.97
N PHE A 132 -4.76 -9.00 5.24
CA PHE A 132 -5.63 -10.02 5.85
C PHE A 132 -4.86 -11.29 6.22
N GLU A 133 -3.89 -11.69 5.41
CA GLU A 133 -3.00 -12.80 5.74
C GLU A 133 -2.07 -12.45 6.91
N LEU A 134 -1.56 -11.21 6.96
CA LEU A 134 -0.74 -10.73 8.06
C LEU A 134 -1.48 -10.77 9.39
N GLU A 135 -2.74 -10.33 9.42
CA GLU A 135 -3.57 -10.42 10.64
C GLU A 135 -3.80 -11.89 11.05
N ARG A 136 -4.06 -12.78 10.08
CA ARG A 136 -4.24 -14.22 10.35
C ARG A 136 -2.98 -14.83 10.95
N LYS A 137 -1.82 -14.48 10.39
CA LYS A 137 -0.50 -14.94 10.88
C LYS A 137 -0.17 -14.32 12.24
N ALA A 138 -0.45 -13.05 12.46
CA ALA A 138 -0.23 -12.38 13.73
C ALA A 138 -1.00 -13.07 14.85
N LYS A 139 -2.27 -13.38 14.63
CA LYS A 139 -3.08 -14.15 15.59
C LYS A 139 -2.53 -15.55 15.83
N ALA A 140 -2.21 -16.29 14.77
CA ALA A 140 -1.72 -17.65 14.86
C ALA A 140 -0.38 -17.78 15.61
N ASN A 141 0.49 -16.77 15.48
CA ASN A 141 1.82 -16.74 16.08
C ASN A 141 1.92 -15.85 17.33
N SER A 142 0.79 -15.30 17.79
CA SER A 142 0.73 -14.39 18.95
C SER A 142 1.68 -13.19 18.81
N TRP A 143 1.80 -12.61 17.60
CA TRP A 143 2.58 -11.39 17.43
C TRP A 143 1.89 -10.21 18.12
N PRO A 144 2.65 -9.24 18.63
CA PRO A 144 2.12 -8.19 19.50
C PRO A 144 1.37 -7.07 18.77
N PHE A 145 1.08 -7.23 17.49
CA PHE A 145 0.41 -6.23 16.67
C PHE A 145 -0.79 -6.76 15.90
N HIS A 146 -1.63 -5.84 15.46
CA HIS A 146 -2.72 -6.09 14.51
C HIS A 146 -2.43 -5.44 13.16
N ALA A 147 -2.94 -6.04 12.08
CA ALA A 147 -2.84 -5.51 10.73
C ALA A 147 -4.17 -4.87 10.28
N TYR A 148 -4.08 -3.73 9.63
CA TYR A 148 -5.23 -2.96 9.12
C TYR A 148 -4.98 -2.54 7.67
N ALA A 149 -6.04 -2.57 6.86
CA ALA A 149 -6.03 -2.01 5.53
C ALA A 149 -6.83 -0.71 5.50
N VAL A 150 -6.40 0.25 4.68
CA VAL A 150 -7.11 1.51 4.50
C VAL A 150 -7.11 1.94 3.04
N HIS A 151 -8.09 2.76 2.63
CA HIS A 151 -7.99 3.54 1.40
C HIS A 151 -8.45 4.98 1.63
N PRO A 152 -7.79 5.95 0.97
CA PRO A 152 -8.05 7.37 1.18
C PRO A 152 -9.29 7.90 0.44
N GLY A 153 -10.05 7.06 -0.25
CA GLY A 153 -11.04 7.52 -1.23
C GLY A 153 -10.37 8.20 -2.44
N TYR A 154 -11.09 9.11 -3.08
CA TYR A 154 -10.58 9.93 -4.17
C TYR A 154 -10.04 11.25 -3.61
N SER A 155 -8.74 11.30 -3.38
CA SER A 155 -8.08 12.44 -2.74
C SER A 155 -7.13 13.14 -3.71
N ASN A 156 -7.10 14.48 -3.64
CA ASN A 156 -6.15 15.28 -4.41
C ASN A 156 -4.75 15.15 -3.79
N THR A 157 -3.97 14.19 -4.29
CA THR A 157 -2.60 13.94 -3.86
C THR A 157 -1.64 14.04 -5.04
N ASN A 158 -0.36 14.29 -4.78
CA ASN A 158 0.69 14.35 -5.80
C ASN A 158 0.86 13.04 -6.59
N LEU A 159 0.22 11.96 -6.17
CA LEU A 159 0.23 10.68 -6.89
C LEU A 159 -0.36 10.80 -8.32
N GLN A 160 -1.26 11.76 -8.53
CA GLN A 160 -1.86 12.04 -9.85
C GLN A 160 -0.90 12.81 -10.79
N LEU A 161 0.14 13.46 -10.25
CA LEU A 161 1.10 14.24 -11.03
C LEU A 161 2.22 13.39 -11.67
N VAL A 162 2.33 12.12 -11.28
CA VAL A 162 3.35 11.19 -11.79
C VAL A 162 2.86 10.45 -13.05
N ALA A 163 1.59 10.56 -13.42
CA ALA A 163 1.12 10.09 -14.72
C ALA A 163 1.86 10.87 -15.83
N PRO A 164 2.39 10.20 -16.88
CA PRO A 164 3.18 10.88 -17.90
C PRO A 164 2.35 11.99 -18.52
N GLN A 165 2.96 13.18 -18.62
CA GLN A 165 2.45 14.29 -19.41
C GLN A 165 2.22 13.81 -20.85
N ALA A 166 0.99 13.39 -21.14
CA ALA A 166 0.57 13.07 -22.48
C ALA A 166 0.60 14.37 -23.29
N LYS A 167 1.39 14.39 -24.34
CA LYS A 167 1.65 15.52 -25.21
C LYS A 167 0.34 16.18 -25.69
N GLY A 168 0.18 17.46 -25.37
CA GLY A 168 -0.46 18.39 -26.29
C GLY A 168 -1.94 18.73 -26.09
N LYS A 169 -2.47 18.86 -24.83
CA LYS A 169 -3.81 19.43 -24.63
C LYS A 169 -3.93 20.22 -23.32
N LEU A 170 -3.31 21.36 -23.27
CA LEU A 170 -3.35 22.31 -22.13
C LEU A 170 -4.78 22.67 -21.64
N VAL A 171 -5.77 22.64 -22.51
CA VAL A 171 -7.16 22.95 -22.18
C VAL A 171 -7.85 21.75 -21.51
N GLU A 172 -7.64 20.53 -22.01
CA GLU A 172 -8.17 19.30 -21.39
C GLU A 172 -7.50 19.04 -20.03
N GLU A 173 -6.22 19.33 -19.88
CA GLU A 173 -5.53 19.24 -18.58
C GLU A 173 -6.09 20.22 -17.54
N ARG A 174 -6.38 21.45 -17.93
CA ARG A 174 -7.00 22.44 -17.03
C ARG A 174 -8.43 22.10 -16.67
N MET A 175 -9.22 21.60 -17.61
CA MET A 175 -10.61 21.16 -17.33
C MET A 175 -10.62 19.90 -16.47
N SER A 176 -9.72 18.94 -16.71
CA SER A 176 -9.61 17.74 -15.88
C SER A 176 -9.08 18.06 -14.48
N ALA A 177 -8.14 18.99 -14.34
CA ALA A 177 -7.65 19.46 -13.05
C ALA A 177 -8.75 20.19 -12.25
N LEU A 178 -9.58 21.00 -12.91
CA LEU A 178 -10.70 21.69 -12.26
C LEU A 178 -11.81 20.70 -11.86
N ALA A 179 -12.16 19.75 -12.73
CA ALA A 179 -13.12 18.69 -12.41
C ALA A 179 -12.60 17.80 -11.26
N ASN A 180 -11.31 17.44 -11.29
CA ASN A 180 -10.67 16.69 -10.21
C ASN A 180 -10.68 17.47 -8.89
N SER A 181 -10.48 18.80 -8.90
CA SER A 181 -10.51 19.61 -7.69
C SER A 181 -11.89 19.71 -7.04
N LEU A 182 -12.95 19.55 -7.82
CA LEU A 182 -14.34 19.56 -7.32
C LEU A 182 -14.78 18.18 -6.79
N ILE A 183 -14.22 17.08 -7.35
CA ILE A 183 -14.60 15.71 -6.98
C ILE A 183 -13.67 15.15 -5.90
N ALA A 184 -12.37 15.47 -5.95
CA ALA A 184 -11.39 14.98 -4.99
C ALA A 184 -11.57 15.65 -3.62
N GLN A 185 -11.46 14.87 -2.55
CA GLN A 185 -11.40 15.44 -1.21
C GLN A 185 -9.99 16.00 -0.90
N PRO A 186 -9.88 16.98 0.01
CA PRO A 186 -8.56 17.48 0.42
C PRO A 186 -7.70 16.38 1.04
N ALA A 187 -6.39 16.49 0.88
CA ALA A 187 -5.42 15.47 1.31
C ALA A 187 -5.56 15.07 2.79
N TRP A 188 -5.86 16.06 3.67
CA TRP A 188 -6.08 15.78 5.09
C TRP A 188 -7.27 14.85 5.36
N LYS A 189 -8.37 14.97 4.58
CA LYS A 189 -9.50 14.05 4.67
C LYS A 189 -9.13 12.65 4.17
N GLY A 190 -8.31 12.57 3.11
CA GLY A 190 -7.77 11.29 2.63
C GLY A 190 -6.88 10.58 3.64
N ALA A 191 -6.25 11.32 4.55
CA ALA A 191 -5.44 10.74 5.63
C ALA A 191 -6.28 10.16 6.80
N LEU A 192 -7.55 10.56 6.94
CA LEU A 192 -8.37 10.15 8.09
C LEU A 192 -8.53 8.64 8.26
N PRO A 193 -8.74 7.80 7.20
CA PRO A 193 -8.78 6.35 7.38
C PRO A 193 -7.48 5.78 7.95
N THR A 194 -6.33 6.29 7.50
CA THR A 194 -5.01 5.90 8.02
C THR A 194 -4.85 6.31 9.48
N LEU A 195 -5.21 7.54 9.82
CA LEU A 195 -5.15 8.03 11.20
C LEU A 195 -6.09 7.23 12.11
N CYS A 196 -7.32 6.95 11.65
CA CYS A 196 -8.28 6.11 12.39
C CYS A 196 -7.70 4.70 12.63
N ALA A 197 -7.16 4.04 11.61
CA ALA A 197 -6.52 2.74 11.76
C ALA A 197 -5.32 2.77 12.70
N SER A 198 -4.63 3.90 12.78
CA SER A 198 -3.45 4.08 13.62
C SER A 198 -3.76 4.33 15.09
N THR A 199 -4.90 4.98 15.40
CA THR A 199 -5.14 5.54 16.74
C THR A 199 -6.44 5.08 17.43
N PHE A 200 -7.43 4.59 16.67
CA PHE A 200 -8.73 4.21 17.25
C PHE A 200 -8.59 2.94 18.12
N PRO A 201 -8.96 2.99 19.42
CA PRO A 201 -8.60 1.91 20.36
C PRO A 201 -9.35 0.61 20.09
N ASP A 202 -10.63 0.67 19.71
CA ASP A 202 -11.53 -0.48 19.63
C ASP A 202 -11.69 -1.04 18.20
N LEU A 203 -10.65 -0.88 17.35
CA LEU A 203 -10.68 -1.38 15.98
C LEU A 203 -10.30 -2.87 15.93
N TYR A 204 -11.16 -3.70 15.35
CA TYR A 204 -10.86 -5.11 15.16
C TYR A 204 -9.72 -5.31 14.15
N GLY A 205 -8.74 -6.14 14.51
CA GLY A 205 -7.65 -6.52 13.62
C GLY A 205 -8.18 -7.14 12.32
N GLY A 206 -7.57 -6.79 11.19
CA GLY A 206 -8.06 -7.15 9.86
C GLY A 206 -9.14 -6.22 9.31
N SER A 207 -9.49 -5.13 10.01
CA SER A 207 -10.45 -4.16 9.47
C SER A 207 -9.90 -3.47 8.22
N TYR A 208 -10.81 -3.21 7.27
CA TYR A 208 -10.55 -2.36 6.10
C TYR A 208 -11.36 -1.07 6.24
N LEU A 209 -10.69 0.08 6.25
CA LEU A 209 -11.31 1.38 6.44
C LEU A 209 -11.26 2.21 5.17
N GLY A 210 -12.36 2.86 4.87
CA GLY A 210 -12.50 3.83 3.80
C GLY A 210 -13.46 4.94 4.17
N PRO A 211 -13.67 5.94 3.29
CA PRO A 211 -14.64 7.00 3.50
C PRO A 211 -16.09 6.49 3.49
N ASP A 212 -16.96 7.14 4.29
CA ASP A 212 -18.37 6.77 4.45
C ASP A 212 -19.31 7.32 3.37
N GLY A 213 -18.84 8.20 2.50
CA GLY A 213 -19.66 8.82 1.47
C GLY A 213 -19.93 7.93 0.26
N LEU A 214 -20.61 8.51 -0.73
CA LEU A 214 -21.06 7.81 -1.92
C LEU A 214 -19.89 7.13 -2.66
N PHE A 215 -20.02 5.84 -2.95
CA PHE A 215 -18.98 5.00 -3.55
C PHE A 215 -17.64 5.06 -2.82
N GLU A 216 -17.64 5.39 -1.52
CA GLU A 216 -16.42 5.51 -0.71
C GLU A 216 -15.40 6.50 -1.30
N MET A 217 -15.87 7.48 -2.09
CA MET A 217 -14.99 8.45 -2.75
C MET A 217 -14.51 9.53 -1.80
N ARG A 218 -15.35 9.93 -0.84
CA ARG A 218 -15.08 11.00 0.14
C ARG A 218 -15.87 10.78 1.42
N GLY A 219 -15.45 11.42 2.49
CA GLY A 219 -16.16 11.34 3.78
C GLY A 219 -15.24 11.04 4.95
N TYR A 220 -15.85 10.54 6.03
CA TYR A 220 -15.15 10.15 7.25
C TYR A 220 -14.86 8.65 7.28
N PRO A 221 -13.89 8.18 8.08
CA PRO A 221 -13.54 6.76 8.16
C PRO A 221 -14.70 5.91 8.66
N LYS A 222 -14.96 4.81 7.93
CA LYS A 222 -15.79 3.70 8.40
C LYS A 222 -15.19 2.36 7.98
N ALA A 223 -15.61 1.28 8.61
CA ALA A 223 -15.32 -0.06 8.11
C ALA A 223 -16.06 -0.30 6.79
N VAL A 224 -15.32 -0.72 5.77
CA VAL A 224 -15.81 -1.02 4.42
C VAL A 224 -15.48 -2.45 4.05
N ARG A 225 -16.08 -2.94 2.95
CA ARG A 225 -15.81 -4.27 2.43
C ARG A 225 -14.98 -4.21 1.17
N ALA A 226 -13.92 -5.02 1.13
CA ALA A 226 -13.20 -5.27 -0.10
C ALA A 226 -13.98 -6.23 -1.02
N ARG A 227 -13.55 -6.33 -2.28
CA ARG A 227 -14.02 -7.36 -3.19
C ARG A 227 -13.75 -8.76 -2.62
N SER A 228 -14.65 -9.73 -2.85
CA SER A 228 -14.58 -11.07 -2.26
C SER A 228 -13.24 -11.78 -2.43
N ILE A 229 -12.59 -11.62 -3.58
CA ILE A 229 -11.27 -12.19 -3.86
C ILE A 229 -10.18 -11.73 -2.89
N ALA A 230 -10.31 -10.55 -2.28
CA ALA A 230 -9.35 -10.05 -1.29
C ALA A 230 -9.36 -10.89 0.01
N TYR A 231 -10.42 -11.64 0.25
CA TYR A 231 -10.58 -12.54 1.42
C TYR A 231 -10.26 -14.00 1.10
N ASP A 232 -9.80 -14.31 -0.12
CA ASP A 232 -9.39 -15.66 -0.51
C ASP A 232 -8.08 -16.02 0.20
N GLN A 233 -8.15 -16.96 1.15
CA GLN A 233 -7.01 -17.35 1.96
C GLN A 233 -5.97 -18.13 1.16
N THR A 234 -6.38 -18.90 0.16
CA THR A 234 -5.46 -19.65 -0.70
C THR A 234 -4.65 -18.68 -1.55
N LEU A 235 -5.32 -17.72 -2.19
CA LEU A 235 -4.67 -16.66 -2.96
C LEU A 235 -3.73 -15.83 -2.07
N ALA A 236 -4.16 -15.46 -0.86
CA ALA A 236 -3.35 -14.70 0.08
C ALA A 236 -2.09 -15.47 0.53
N SER A 237 -2.23 -16.76 0.84
CA SER A 237 -1.11 -17.63 1.20
C SER A 237 -0.14 -17.85 0.04
N ASN A 238 -0.64 -18.03 -1.19
CA ASN A 238 0.20 -18.14 -2.38
C ASN A 238 0.97 -16.85 -2.64
N LEU A 239 0.31 -15.68 -2.55
CA LEU A 239 0.96 -14.38 -2.69
C LEU A 239 2.01 -14.15 -1.61
N TRP A 240 1.72 -14.56 -0.36
CA TRP A 240 2.69 -14.50 0.74
C TRP A 240 3.95 -15.28 0.41
N SER A 241 3.80 -16.54 -0.03
CA SER A 241 4.93 -17.41 -0.39
C SER A 241 5.78 -16.83 -1.53
N VAL A 242 5.13 -16.29 -2.57
CA VAL A 242 5.81 -15.60 -3.67
C VAL A 242 6.54 -14.34 -3.17
N SER A 243 5.92 -13.59 -2.24
CA SER A 243 6.52 -12.38 -1.69
C SER A 243 7.75 -12.69 -0.82
N GLU A 244 7.71 -13.75 0.00
CA GLU A 244 8.89 -14.23 0.74
C GLU A 244 10.01 -14.67 -0.20
N GLU A 245 9.69 -15.46 -1.23
CA GLU A 245 10.65 -15.94 -2.23
C GLU A 245 11.34 -14.77 -2.94
N LEU A 246 10.54 -13.84 -3.51
CA LEU A 246 11.07 -12.74 -4.33
C LEU A 246 11.79 -11.67 -3.51
N SER A 247 11.31 -11.36 -2.33
CA SER A 247 11.95 -10.38 -1.45
C SER A 247 13.13 -10.94 -0.67
N GLY A 248 13.20 -12.26 -0.51
CA GLY A 248 14.17 -12.93 0.36
C GLY A 248 14.01 -12.56 1.82
N VAL A 249 12.80 -12.18 2.26
CA VAL A 249 12.46 -11.85 3.64
C VAL A 249 11.43 -12.84 4.16
N SER A 250 11.80 -13.61 5.17
CA SER A 250 10.93 -14.57 5.84
C SER A 250 10.31 -13.95 7.10
N TRP A 251 9.02 -14.19 7.29
CA TRP A 251 8.24 -13.72 8.45
C TRP A 251 8.13 -14.83 9.54
N ARG A 252 9.27 -15.39 9.93
CA ARG A 252 9.32 -16.43 10.98
C ARG A 252 9.23 -15.84 12.37
#